data_a63ed396d77692da6ca845e88d91ecf2
#
_entry.id   a63ed396d77692da6ca845e88d91ecf2
#
_cell.length_a   1.000
_cell.length_b   1.000
_cell.length_c   1.000
_cell.angle_alpha   90.00
_cell.angle_beta   90.00
_cell.angle_gamma   90.00
#
_symmetry.space_group_name_H-M   'P 1'
#
loop_
_entity.id
_entity.type
_entity.pdbx_description
1 polymer ?
#
loop_
_entity_poly.entity_id
_entity_poly.type
_entity_poly.pdbx_seq_one_letter_code
_entity_poly.pdbx_strand_id
1 'polypeptide(L)'
;MGVKLPANADFVIQIHTPNYVSTGPSYGLDVNLQVRLFLYPESELGIREVVSRTPLQYWAEDFYIQPNEIKTFYAESEPVESALSLYNALPHSHKICTDILNYSSNGIDTIPLIKIDQWDFNHQQYYYFNNMVKIPSSYKFYSEHKYDNTVANHHNPFNPPELITVGL
;
A
#
# COMPACT_ATOMS: atom_id res chain seq x y z
N MET A 1 -12.43 12.56 -13.06
CA MET A 1 -11.23 11.72 -13.24
C MET A 1 -11.67 10.28 -13.38
N GLY A 2 -10.98 9.46 -14.16
CA GLY A 2 -11.33 8.07 -14.36
C GLY A 2 -10.13 7.24 -14.82
N VAL A 3 -10.23 5.93 -14.60
CA VAL A 3 -9.25 4.96 -15.11
C VAL A 3 -9.75 4.50 -16.47
N LYS A 4 -8.88 4.52 -17.48
CA LYS A 4 -9.22 4.02 -18.80
C LYS A 4 -9.31 2.51 -18.79
N LEU A 5 -10.43 1.97 -19.29
CA LEU A 5 -10.61 0.54 -19.49
C LEU A 5 -10.27 0.20 -20.94
N PRO A 6 -9.34 -0.73 -21.18
CA PRO A 6 -9.11 -1.25 -22.52
C PRO A 6 -10.36 -1.95 -23.06
N ALA A 7 -10.54 -1.92 -24.37
CA ALA A 7 -11.57 -2.71 -25.01
C ALA A 7 -11.31 -4.22 -24.77
N ASN A 8 -12.35 -4.96 -24.50
CA ASN A 8 -12.30 -6.41 -24.19
C ASN A 8 -11.49 -6.75 -22.91
N ALA A 9 -11.44 -5.84 -21.95
CA ALA A 9 -10.84 -6.12 -20.64
C ALA A 9 -11.81 -6.94 -19.77
N ASP A 10 -11.28 -7.93 -19.08
CA ASP A 10 -12.00 -8.65 -18.03
C ASP A 10 -11.81 -7.95 -16.68
N PHE A 11 -12.86 -7.99 -15.85
CA PHE A 11 -12.78 -7.56 -14.47
C PHE A 11 -12.52 -8.77 -13.58
N VAL A 12 -11.43 -8.73 -12.84
CA VAL A 12 -11.12 -9.71 -11.81
C VAL A 12 -11.29 -9.08 -10.45
N ILE A 13 -12.12 -9.69 -9.60
CA ILE A 13 -12.32 -9.25 -8.22
C ILE A 13 -11.69 -10.29 -7.32
N GLN A 14 -10.69 -9.86 -6.56
CA GLN A 14 -10.09 -10.69 -5.52
C GLN A 14 -10.66 -10.24 -4.16
N ILE A 15 -11.19 -11.20 -3.41
CA ILE A 15 -11.79 -10.94 -2.11
C ILE A 15 -10.95 -11.64 -1.05
N HIS A 16 -10.47 -10.89 -0.09
CA HIS A 16 -9.80 -11.40 1.09
C HIS A 16 -10.74 -11.27 2.27
N THR A 17 -11.18 -12.39 2.81
CA THR A 17 -11.97 -12.42 4.04
C THR A 17 -11.09 -12.92 5.17
N PRO A 18 -10.87 -12.13 6.23
CA PRO A 18 -10.11 -12.62 7.37
C PRO A 18 -10.89 -13.74 8.04
N ASN A 19 -10.21 -14.86 8.27
CA ASN A 19 -10.78 -15.96 9.02
C ASN A 19 -10.64 -15.67 10.52
N TYR A 20 -11.61 -14.99 11.10
CA TYR A 20 -11.71 -14.86 12.54
C TYR A 20 -12.23 -16.19 13.10
N VAL A 21 -11.38 -17.19 13.17
CA VAL A 21 -11.72 -18.44 13.85
C VAL A 21 -11.76 -18.14 15.35
N SER A 22 -12.94 -17.82 15.83
CA SER A 22 -13.22 -18.04 17.25
C SER A 22 -13.16 -19.56 17.50
N THR A 23 -12.75 -19.95 18.68
CA THR A 23 -12.69 -21.35 19.16
C THR A 23 -14.08 -22.01 19.28
N GLY A 24 -15.02 -21.68 18.40
CA GLY A 24 -16.38 -22.21 18.32
C GLY A 24 -16.63 -22.93 17.00
N PRO A 25 -17.78 -23.59 16.86
CA PRO A 25 -18.16 -24.23 15.61
C PRO A 25 -18.15 -23.20 14.49
N SER A 26 -17.48 -23.53 13.36
CA SER A 26 -17.45 -22.67 12.17
C SER A 26 -18.86 -22.57 11.58
N TYR A 27 -19.48 -21.42 11.73
CA TYR A 27 -20.68 -21.11 10.99
C TYR A 27 -20.26 -20.57 9.63
N GLY A 28 -20.72 -21.22 8.55
CA GLY A 28 -20.62 -20.66 7.23
C GLY A 28 -21.38 -19.32 7.19
N LEU A 29 -20.70 -18.25 6.85
CA LEU A 29 -21.33 -16.94 6.63
C LEU A 29 -21.54 -16.77 5.13
N ASP A 30 -22.79 -16.73 4.69
CA ASP A 30 -23.10 -16.36 3.31
C ASP A 30 -22.88 -14.85 3.14
N VAL A 31 -21.89 -14.49 2.31
CA VAL A 31 -21.58 -13.10 2.03
C VAL A 31 -22.06 -12.76 0.62
N ASN A 32 -22.99 -11.82 0.51
CA ASN A 32 -23.43 -11.26 -0.76
C ASN A 32 -22.68 -9.96 -1.04
N LEU A 33 -21.68 -10.01 -1.92
CA LEU A 33 -20.88 -8.87 -2.30
C LEU A 33 -21.36 -8.31 -3.63
N GLN A 34 -21.48 -6.98 -3.69
CA GLN A 34 -21.84 -6.27 -4.92
C GLN A 34 -20.72 -5.29 -5.25
N VAL A 35 -20.28 -5.31 -6.50
CA VAL A 35 -19.37 -4.30 -7.05
C VAL A 35 -20.17 -3.45 -8.04
N ARG A 36 -20.14 -2.14 -7.82
CA ARG A 36 -20.80 -1.18 -8.71
C ARG A 36 -19.74 -0.37 -9.46
N LEU A 37 -19.79 -0.47 -10.79
CA LEU A 37 -18.91 0.30 -11.67
C LEU A 37 -19.69 1.51 -12.22
N PHE A 38 -19.07 2.69 -12.14
CA PHE A 38 -19.59 3.88 -12.79
C PHE A 38 -18.76 4.11 -14.06
N LEU A 39 -19.40 3.95 -15.22
CA LEU A 39 -18.73 4.05 -16.50
C LEU A 39 -19.09 5.35 -17.20
N TYR A 40 -18.10 5.95 -17.84
CA TYR A 40 -18.28 7.07 -18.77
C TYR A 40 -17.99 6.58 -20.20
N PRO A 41 -18.77 7.02 -21.19
CA PRO A 41 -18.46 6.70 -22.57
C PRO A 41 -17.16 7.40 -23.00
N GLU A 42 -16.43 6.81 -23.92
CA GLU A 42 -15.18 7.39 -24.44
C GLU A 42 -15.38 8.79 -25.06
N SER A 43 -16.60 9.07 -25.51
CA SER A 43 -17.01 10.38 -26.05
C SER A 43 -17.17 11.46 -24.99
N GLU A 44 -17.16 11.11 -23.69
CA GLU A 44 -17.30 12.08 -22.61
C GLU A 44 -16.05 12.98 -22.55
N LEU A 45 -16.26 14.25 -22.83
CA LEU A 45 -15.17 15.22 -22.81
C LEU A 45 -14.86 15.69 -21.39
N GLY A 46 -13.57 15.97 -21.14
CA GLY A 46 -13.12 16.54 -19.86
C GLY A 46 -12.82 15.53 -18.77
N ILE A 47 -12.94 14.22 -19.04
CA ILE A 47 -12.47 13.20 -18.12
C ILE A 47 -10.94 13.19 -18.14
N ARG A 48 -10.34 13.51 -16.98
CA ARG A 48 -8.90 13.38 -16.81
C ARG A 48 -8.56 11.95 -16.45
N GLU A 49 -7.70 11.32 -17.24
CA GLU A 49 -7.22 9.95 -16.96
C GLU A 49 -6.35 9.92 -15.70
N VAL A 50 -6.62 8.92 -14.87
CA VAL A 50 -5.81 8.58 -13.69
C VAL A 50 -5.21 7.20 -13.92
N VAL A 51 -3.91 7.08 -13.74
CA VAL A 51 -3.19 5.81 -13.85
C VAL A 51 -2.78 5.37 -12.45
N SER A 52 -3.13 4.14 -12.08
CA SER A 52 -2.58 3.50 -10.89
C SER A 52 -1.18 2.99 -11.20
N ARG A 53 -0.23 3.29 -10.33
CA ARG A 53 1.15 2.83 -10.40
C ARG A 53 1.55 2.25 -9.06
N THR A 54 2.25 1.12 -9.10
CA THR A 54 2.91 0.53 -7.93
C THR A 54 4.42 0.66 -8.16
N PRO A 55 5.00 1.84 -7.84
CA PRO A 55 6.40 2.11 -8.16
C PRO A 55 7.37 1.27 -7.32
N LEU A 56 6.91 0.78 -6.18
CA LEU A 56 7.73 0.05 -5.20
C LEU A 56 7.09 -1.32 -4.98
N GLN A 57 7.57 -2.32 -5.71
CA GLN A 57 7.05 -3.68 -5.62
C GLN A 57 7.92 -4.61 -4.77
N TYR A 58 9.18 -4.25 -4.59
CA TYR A 58 10.16 -5.11 -3.93
C TYR A 58 11.01 -4.31 -2.95
N TRP A 59 11.34 -4.96 -1.85
CA TRP A 59 12.33 -4.45 -0.92
C TRP A 59 13.74 -4.56 -1.51
N ALA A 60 14.65 -3.70 -1.05
CA ALA A 60 16.06 -3.75 -1.44
C ALA A 60 16.78 -4.99 -0.91
N GLU A 61 16.19 -5.67 0.07
CA GLU A 61 16.72 -6.88 0.70
C GLU A 61 15.62 -7.92 0.93
N ASP A 62 16.02 -9.16 1.20
CA ASP A 62 15.09 -10.23 1.56
C ASP A 62 14.31 -9.87 2.83
N PHE A 63 13.00 -10.07 2.77
CA PHE A 63 12.12 -9.76 3.88
C PHE A 63 12.20 -10.86 4.94
N TYR A 64 12.94 -10.62 5.99
CA TYR A 64 12.92 -11.43 7.20
C TYR A 64 13.17 -10.58 8.45
N ILE A 65 12.56 -10.94 9.57
CA ILE A 65 12.67 -10.23 10.84
C ILE A 65 12.81 -11.28 11.95
N GLN A 66 13.92 -11.22 12.68
CA GLN A 66 14.21 -12.15 13.77
C GLN A 66 13.25 -11.95 14.95
N PRO A 67 13.04 -12.98 15.79
CA PRO A 67 12.35 -12.80 17.05
C PRO A 67 12.99 -11.70 17.91
N ASN A 68 12.17 -10.81 18.45
CA ASN A 68 12.56 -9.65 19.26
C ASN A 68 13.44 -8.60 18.51
N GLU A 69 13.33 -8.55 17.20
CA GLU A 69 13.99 -7.55 16.35
C GLU A 69 13.03 -6.43 15.98
N ILE A 70 13.55 -5.19 15.95
CA ILE A 70 12.93 -4.05 15.27
C ILE A 70 13.76 -3.77 14.03
N LYS A 71 13.13 -3.79 12.86
CA LYS A 71 13.82 -3.65 11.58
C LYS A 71 13.11 -2.68 10.65
N THR A 72 13.88 -1.84 9.95
CA THR A 72 13.35 -0.96 8.91
C THR A 72 13.78 -1.46 7.54
N PHE A 73 12.83 -1.59 6.64
CA PHE A 73 13.05 -1.94 5.25
C PHE A 73 12.94 -0.70 4.37
N TYR A 74 13.76 -0.65 3.34
CA TYR A 74 13.87 0.46 2.41
C TYR A 74 13.60 -0.04 1.00
N ALA A 75 12.80 0.71 0.26
CA ALA A 75 12.56 0.47 -1.16
C ALA A 75 12.67 1.77 -1.94
N GLU A 76 13.15 1.69 -3.16
CA GLU A 76 13.20 2.81 -4.09
C GLU A 76 12.72 2.41 -5.48
N SER A 77 12.18 3.37 -6.21
CA SER A 77 11.78 3.18 -7.61
C SER A 77 12.91 3.52 -8.57
N GLU A 78 12.72 3.15 -9.84
CA GLU A 78 13.44 3.79 -10.91
C GLU A 78 13.08 5.29 -10.99
N PRO A 79 13.95 6.12 -11.58
CA PRO A 79 13.64 7.53 -11.78
C PRO A 79 12.39 7.72 -12.65
N VAL A 80 11.58 8.71 -12.30
CA VAL A 80 10.41 9.10 -13.08
C VAL A 80 10.88 9.69 -14.40
N GLU A 81 10.49 9.12 -15.53
CA GLU A 81 10.91 9.54 -16.86
C GLU A 81 10.34 10.93 -17.24
N SER A 82 9.08 11.17 -16.89
CA SER A 82 8.40 12.43 -17.16
C SER A 82 7.67 12.93 -15.91
N ALA A 83 7.54 14.25 -15.79
CA ALA A 83 6.85 14.84 -14.65
C ALA A 83 5.41 14.32 -14.55
N LEU A 84 5.00 13.98 -13.33
CA LEU A 84 3.66 13.51 -13.04
C LEU A 84 3.03 14.27 -11.87
N SER A 85 1.73 14.11 -11.69
CA SER A 85 0.99 14.70 -10.59
C SER A 85 0.30 13.60 -9.80
N LEU A 86 0.64 13.48 -8.52
CA LEU A 86 0.00 12.54 -7.62
C LEU A 86 -1.32 13.11 -7.11
N TYR A 87 -2.37 12.32 -7.23
CA TYR A 87 -3.70 12.63 -6.71
C TYR A 87 -3.94 12.01 -5.34
N ASN A 88 -3.49 10.77 -5.18
CA ASN A 88 -3.56 10.01 -3.93
C ASN A 88 -2.39 9.03 -3.84
N ALA A 89 -2.25 8.44 -2.66
CA ALA A 89 -1.41 7.28 -2.45
C ALA A 89 -2.12 6.27 -1.53
N LEU A 90 -1.80 4.99 -1.72
CA LEU A 90 -2.25 3.89 -0.88
C LEU A 90 -1.02 3.18 -0.33
N PRO A 91 -0.53 3.57 0.85
CA PRO A 91 0.49 2.78 1.54
C PRO A 91 -0.13 1.46 1.99
N HIS A 92 0.66 0.40 1.90
CA HIS A 92 0.25 -0.94 2.33
C HIS A 92 1.37 -1.58 3.13
N SER A 93 1.02 -2.18 4.25
CA SER A 93 1.93 -2.96 5.09
C SER A 93 1.17 -3.99 5.91
N HIS A 94 1.88 -4.83 6.64
CA HIS A 94 1.33 -5.94 7.41
C HIS A 94 1.27 -5.63 8.92
N LYS A 95 0.74 -6.59 9.70
CA LYS A 95 0.32 -6.38 11.11
C LYS A 95 1.40 -5.84 12.04
N ILE A 96 2.64 -6.29 11.88
CA ILE A 96 3.73 -5.87 12.77
C ILE A 96 4.49 -4.62 12.30
N CYS A 97 4.04 -4.02 11.19
CA CYS A 97 4.51 -2.70 10.81
C CYS A 97 4.05 -1.67 11.83
N THR A 98 4.92 -0.73 12.17
CA THR A 98 4.61 0.35 13.11
C THR A 98 4.63 1.72 12.45
N ASP A 99 5.53 1.92 11.52
CA ASP A 99 5.71 3.24 10.89
C ASP A 99 5.93 3.10 9.38
N ILE A 100 5.39 4.05 8.63
CA ILE A 100 5.58 4.15 7.18
C ILE A 100 5.97 5.58 6.83
N LEU A 101 7.03 5.74 6.03
CA LEU A 101 7.43 7.01 5.45
C LEU A 101 7.61 6.86 3.94
N ASN A 102 6.84 7.65 3.17
CA ASN A 102 6.95 7.72 1.73
C ASN A 102 7.31 9.14 1.30
N TYR A 103 8.29 9.26 0.43
CA TYR A 103 8.73 10.53 -0.14
C TYR A 103 9.26 10.34 -1.55
N SER A 104 9.49 11.45 -2.24
CA SER A 104 10.14 11.47 -3.54
C SER A 104 11.37 12.37 -3.48
N SER A 105 12.48 11.97 -4.10
CA SER A 105 13.71 12.75 -4.07
C SER A 105 14.55 12.52 -5.33
N ASN A 106 15.37 13.52 -5.66
CA ASN A 106 16.42 13.42 -6.67
C ASN A 106 17.84 13.40 -6.06
N GLY A 107 17.94 13.22 -4.75
CA GLY A 107 19.18 13.24 -4.00
C GLY A 107 19.62 14.63 -3.53
N ILE A 108 18.99 15.71 -4.02
CA ILE A 108 19.23 17.09 -3.60
C ILE A 108 18.00 17.63 -2.87
N ASP A 109 16.85 17.54 -3.54
CA ASP A 109 15.57 17.98 -2.98
C ASP A 109 14.69 16.78 -2.65
N THR A 110 13.86 16.95 -1.62
CA THR A 110 12.91 15.92 -1.17
C THR A 110 11.51 16.49 -1.08
N ILE A 111 10.57 15.75 -1.63
CA ILE A 111 9.14 16.04 -1.61
C ILE A 111 8.49 15.03 -0.65
N PRO A 112 8.06 15.43 0.54
CA PRO A 112 7.37 14.54 1.47
C PRO A 112 6.00 14.16 0.91
N LEU A 113 5.59 12.91 1.08
CA LEU A 113 4.31 12.41 0.58
C LEU A 113 3.41 11.95 1.73
N ILE A 114 3.78 10.89 2.41
CA ILE A 114 3.00 10.32 3.51
C ILE A 114 3.94 9.93 4.64
N LYS A 115 3.55 10.29 5.86
CA LYS A 115 4.12 9.76 7.08
C LYS A 115 2.99 9.21 7.94
N ILE A 116 3.13 7.95 8.35
CA ILE A 116 2.21 7.29 9.26
C ILE A 116 3.04 6.82 10.45
N ASP A 117 2.76 7.41 11.59
CA ASP A 117 3.24 6.95 12.88
C ASP A 117 2.11 6.09 13.49
N GLN A 118 2.39 4.89 13.93
CA GLN A 118 1.41 3.91 14.43
C GLN A 118 0.49 3.37 13.29
N TRP A 119 1.10 2.60 12.39
CA TRP A 119 0.36 1.90 11.35
C TRP A 119 -0.69 0.96 11.95
N ASP A 120 -1.91 1.03 11.46
CA ASP A 120 -2.98 0.08 11.76
C ASP A 120 -3.32 -0.75 10.53
N PHE A 121 -3.06 -2.06 10.60
CA PHE A 121 -3.36 -3.00 9.52
C PHE A 121 -4.86 -3.01 9.14
N ASN A 122 -5.75 -2.73 10.09
CA ASN A 122 -7.19 -2.70 9.84
C ASN A 122 -7.67 -1.38 9.22
N HIS A 123 -6.81 -0.38 9.14
CA HIS A 123 -7.14 0.94 8.61
C HIS A 123 -6.31 1.27 7.37
N GLN A 124 -6.51 0.50 6.30
CA GLN A 124 -5.85 0.71 5.01
C GLN A 124 -6.76 1.52 4.08
N GLN A 125 -6.33 2.71 3.72
CA GLN A 125 -7.14 3.62 2.91
C GLN A 125 -6.30 4.41 1.90
N TYR A 126 -6.99 4.98 0.90
CA TYR A 126 -6.41 5.97 0.02
C TYR A 126 -6.26 7.30 0.75
N TYR A 127 -5.04 7.85 0.75
CA TYR A 127 -4.74 9.18 1.23
C TYR A 127 -4.76 10.16 0.06
N TYR A 128 -5.79 11.00 0.01
CA TYR A 128 -5.95 12.01 -1.04
C TYR A 128 -5.20 13.27 -0.65
N PHE A 129 -4.38 13.79 -1.57
CA PHE A 129 -3.71 15.06 -1.37
C PHE A 129 -4.70 16.21 -1.59
N ASN A 130 -4.68 17.21 -0.71
CA ASN A 130 -5.53 18.41 -0.86
C ASN A 130 -5.29 19.12 -2.19
N ASN A 131 -4.06 19.13 -2.65
CA ASN A 131 -3.66 19.57 -3.99
C ASN A 131 -2.80 18.47 -4.61
N MET A 132 -2.88 18.30 -5.92
CA MET A 132 -2.01 17.35 -6.62
C MET A 132 -0.54 17.69 -6.36
N VAL A 133 0.23 16.70 -5.92
CA VAL A 133 1.67 16.84 -5.68
C VAL A 133 2.40 16.60 -6.98
N LYS A 134 3.13 17.62 -7.47
CA LYS A 134 3.94 17.50 -8.68
C LYS A 134 5.25 16.80 -8.34
N ILE A 135 5.53 15.72 -9.06
CA ILE A 135 6.81 15.01 -9.02
C ILE A 135 7.54 15.31 -10.35
N PRO A 136 8.68 16.02 -10.32
CA PRO A 136 9.46 16.29 -11.52
C PRO A 136 10.07 15.01 -12.11
N SER A 137 10.49 15.07 -13.38
CA SER A 137 11.31 14.00 -13.96
C SER A 137 12.62 13.81 -13.19
N SER A 138 13.18 12.63 -13.26
CA SER A 138 14.42 12.21 -12.58
C SER A 138 14.30 12.04 -11.04
N TYR A 139 13.16 12.33 -10.44
CA TYR A 139 12.91 11.97 -9.04
C TYR A 139 12.61 10.48 -8.94
N LYS A 140 13.00 9.86 -7.82
CA LYS A 140 12.60 8.52 -7.43
C LYS A 140 11.57 8.58 -6.31
N PHE A 141 10.78 7.53 -6.18
CA PHE A 141 9.99 7.30 -4.99
C PHE A 141 10.77 6.45 -4.00
N TYR A 142 10.62 6.76 -2.73
CA TYR A 142 11.22 6.04 -1.62
C TYR A 142 10.14 5.63 -0.63
N SER A 143 10.32 4.46 -0.04
CA SER A 143 9.47 3.95 1.02
C SER A 143 10.31 3.34 2.12
N GLU A 144 10.00 3.71 3.35
CA GLU A 144 10.60 3.17 4.55
C GLU A 144 9.49 2.58 5.41
N HIS A 145 9.61 1.30 5.77
CA HIS A 145 8.66 0.61 6.62
C HIS A 145 9.39 0.04 7.82
N LYS A 146 9.00 0.47 9.01
CA LYS A 146 9.54 -0.04 10.27
C LYS A 146 8.62 -1.11 10.83
N TYR A 147 9.20 -2.24 11.18
CA TYR A 147 8.52 -3.38 11.76
C TYR A 147 9.05 -3.66 13.15
N ASP A 148 8.15 -4.06 14.05
CA ASP A 148 8.47 -4.42 15.42
C ASP A 148 8.00 -5.86 15.70
N ASN A 149 8.94 -6.80 15.69
CA ASN A 149 8.72 -8.20 16.03
C ASN A 149 9.08 -8.50 17.49
N THR A 150 8.71 -7.61 18.41
CA THR A 150 8.96 -7.81 19.84
C THR A 150 7.68 -8.19 20.59
N VAL A 151 7.83 -8.66 21.82
CA VAL A 151 6.70 -8.93 22.74
C VAL A 151 5.95 -7.66 23.15
N ALA A 152 6.57 -6.48 22.99
CA ALA A 152 5.95 -5.20 23.31
C ALA A 152 4.95 -4.74 22.25
N ASN A 153 5.07 -5.25 21.02
CA ASN A 153 4.12 -4.95 19.95
C ASN A 153 2.84 -5.78 20.12
N HIS A 154 1.77 -5.13 20.53
CA HIS A 154 0.47 -5.77 20.74
C HIS A 154 -0.17 -6.32 19.45
N HIS A 155 0.30 -5.90 18.29
CA HIS A 155 -0.16 -6.40 17.00
C HIS A 155 0.64 -7.62 16.52
N ASN A 156 1.68 -8.03 17.25
CA ASN A 156 2.43 -9.24 16.93
C ASN A 156 1.55 -10.47 17.13
N PRO A 157 1.31 -11.29 16.09
CA PRO A 157 0.46 -12.47 16.21
C PRO A 157 1.14 -13.62 16.98
N PHE A 158 2.45 -13.53 17.23
CA PHE A 158 3.23 -14.55 17.92
C PHE A 158 3.66 -14.12 19.32
N ASN A 159 3.41 -14.99 20.30
CA ASN A 159 3.87 -14.82 21.67
C ASN A 159 4.31 -16.17 22.25
N PRO A 160 5.61 -16.48 22.34
CA PRO A 160 6.74 -15.58 22.05
C PRO A 160 6.89 -15.24 20.55
N PRO A 161 7.59 -14.14 20.21
CA PRO A 161 7.86 -13.79 18.82
C PRO A 161 8.58 -14.89 18.06
N GLU A 162 8.19 -15.09 16.79
CA GLU A 162 8.79 -16.07 15.88
C GLU A 162 9.46 -15.37 14.69
N LEU A 163 10.28 -16.11 13.93
CA LEU A 163 10.87 -15.60 12.69
C LEU A 163 9.78 -15.28 11.67
N ILE A 164 9.81 -14.07 11.13
CA ILE A 164 8.87 -13.61 10.10
C ILE A 164 9.61 -13.49 8.78
N THR A 165 9.10 -14.15 7.75
CA THR A 165 9.72 -14.16 6.42
C THR A 165 8.88 -13.48 5.35
N VAL A 166 7.59 -13.76 5.26
CA VAL A 166 6.67 -13.12 4.30
C VAL A 166 5.22 -13.27 4.76
N GLY A 167 4.38 -12.30 4.42
CA GLY A 167 2.93 -12.51 4.30
C GLY A 167 2.12 -12.59 5.59
N LEU A 168 2.55 -11.93 6.67
CA LEU A 168 1.70 -11.78 7.86
C LEU A 168 0.77 -10.58 7.76
#